data_9416c7b4a96ee36abf0a5ad751020a0d
#
_entry.id   9416c7b4a96ee36abf0a5ad751020a0d
#
_cell.length_a   1.000
_cell.length_b   1.000
_cell.length_c   1.000
_cell.angle_alpha   90.00
_cell.angle_beta   90.00
_cell.angle_gamma   90.00
#
_symmetry.space_group_name_H-M   'P 1'
#
loop_
_entity.id
_entity.type
_entity.pdbx_description
1 polymer ?
#
loop_
_entity_poly.entity_id
_entity_poly.type
_entity_poly.pdbx_seq_one_letter_code
_entity_poly.pdbx_strand_id
1 'polypeptide(L)'
;MLGQKCLNLKKVRKNGLKFSIGTDGLSSNISLNLWDELRANLLAHSKIELNKLAKMLLIAATKDGANALNLDAGEIKVGKIADIGVFDSLEVKNPSELAIQLILHTKKAQITFIGGQI
;
A
#
# COMPACT_ATOMS: atom_id res chain seq x y z
N MET A 1 8.98 13.05 11.81
CA MET A 1 9.94 12.07 11.23
C MET A 1 11.23 12.13 12.03
N LEU A 2 11.68 11.01 12.56
CA LEU A 2 12.83 10.90 13.46
C LEU A 2 14.20 10.99 12.75
N GLY A 3 14.35 11.82 11.71
CA GLY A 3 15.64 12.06 11.05
C GLY A 3 16.31 10.86 10.35
N GLN A 4 15.60 9.76 10.19
CA GLN A 4 16.11 8.57 9.52
C GLN A 4 16.12 8.74 8.00
N LYS A 5 17.13 8.20 7.34
CA LYS A 5 17.20 8.18 5.87
C LYS A 5 16.11 7.26 5.31
N CYS A 6 15.36 7.73 4.30
CA CYS A 6 14.41 6.90 3.59
C CYS A 6 15.09 5.67 2.97
N LEU A 7 14.40 4.53 3.01
CA LEU A 7 14.83 3.31 2.34
C LEU A 7 14.98 3.55 0.83
N ASN A 8 16.09 3.14 0.26
CA ASN A 8 16.31 3.28 -1.18
C ASN A 8 15.59 2.17 -1.95
N LEU A 9 14.34 2.42 -2.34
CA LEU A 9 13.49 1.43 -3.03
C LEU A 9 14.07 0.95 -4.37
N LYS A 10 14.84 1.79 -5.09
CA LYS A 10 15.54 1.36 -6.32
C LYS A 10 16.57 0.29 -6.01
N LYS A 11 17.35 0.46 -4.92
CA LYS A 11 18.35 -0.51 -4.49
C LYS A 11 17.71 -1.81 -3.98
N VAL A 12 16.63 -1.70 -3.22
CA VAL A 12 15.85 -2.86 -2.73
C VAL A 12 15.40 -3.72 -3.89
N ARG A 13 14.78 -3.12 -4.91
CA ARG A 13 14.33 -3.84 -6.11
C ARG A 13 15.47 -4.43 -6.93
N LYS A 14 16.57 -3.67 -7.13
CA LYS A 14 17.72 -4.16 -7.88
C LYS A 14 18.30 -5.45 -7.27
N ASN A 15 18.22 -5.58 -5.95
CA ASN A 15 18.66 -6.75 -5.21
C ASN A 15 17.59 -7.85 -5.07
N GLY A 16 16.44 -7.75 -5.77
CA GLY A 16 15.35 -8.73 -5.69
C GLY A 16 14.64 -8.80 -4.35
N LEU A 17 14.87 -7.84 -3.47
CA LEU A 17 14.26 -7.80 -2.14
C LEU A 17 12.82 -7.29 -2.21
N LYS A 18 11.95 -7.85 -1.38
CA LYS A 18 10.60 -7.35 -1.11
C LYS A 18 10.63 -6.46 0.12
N PHE A 19 9.61 -5.62 0.25
CA PHE A 19 9.37 -4.78 1.42
C PHE A 19 7.88 -4.68 1.67
N SER A 20 7.51 -4.42 2.91
CA SER A 20 6.14 -4.12 3.32
C SER A 20 6.08 -2.71 3.91
N ILE A 21 4.87 -2.18 4.06
CA ILE A 21 4.60 -0.87 4.62
C ILE A 21 3.78 -1.07 5.90
N GLY A 22 4.15 -0.33 6.93
CA GLY A 22 3.41 -0.25 8.19
C GLY A 22 3.44 1.17 8.73
N THR A 23 2.48 1.51 9.57
CA THR A 23 2.32 2.85 10.16
C THR A 23 3.23 3.07 11.37
N ASP A 24 3.81 2.00 11.94
CA ASP A 24 4.45 2.03 13.24
C ASP A 24 3.47 2.50 14.34
N GLY A 25 3.97 2.97 15.47
CA GLY A 25 3.15 3.47 16.57
C GLY A 25 2.98 5.00 16.56
N LEU A 26 1.98 5.49 17.29
CA LEU A 26 1.72 6.94 17.42
C LEU A 26 2.86 7.70 18.13
N SER A 27 3.80 7.00 18.76
CA SER A 27 5.02 7.61 19.33
C SER A 27 6.01 8.08 18.26
N SER A 28 5.93 7.52 17.04
CA SER A 28 6.83 7.79 15.93
C SER A 28 6.11 8.29 14.67
N ASN A 29 4.79 8.18 14.64
CA ASN A 29 3.97 8.59 13.51
C ASN A 29 2.77 9.45 13.96
N ILE A 30 2.31 10.32 13.07
CA ILE A 30 1.17 11.22 13.31
C ILE A 30 -0.18 10.56 12.99
N SER A 31 -0.19 9.39 12.34
CA SER A 31 -1.38 8.69 11.89
C SER A 31 -1.17 7.18 11.88
N LEU A 32 -2.22 6.42 12.23
CA LEU A 32 -2.29 4.97 12.03
C LEU A 32 -3.03 4.60 10.73
N ASN A 33 -3.36 5.57 9.90
CA ASN A 33 -4.00 5.33 8.61
C ASN A 33 -2.96 4.98 7.54
N LEU A 34 -3.00 3.75 7.05
CA LEU A 34 -2.06 3.26 6.05
C LEU A 34 -2.09 4.07 4.73
N TRP A 35 -3.22 4.70 4.40
CA TRP A 35 -3.30 5.60 3.24
C TRP A 35 -2.42 6.84 3.39
N ASP A 36 -2.23 7.34 4.61
CA ASP A 36 -1.32 8.46 4.87
C ASP A 36 0.13 8.03 4.65
N GLU A 37 0.50 6.82 5.04
CA GLU A 37 1.81 6.24 4.77
C GLU A 37 2.07 6.07 3.26
N LEU A 38 1.07 5.58 2.52
CA LEU A 38 1.18 5.44 1.07
C LEU A 38 1.41 6.80 0.41
N ARG A 39 0.68 7.84 0.82
CA ARG A 39 0.87 9.23 0.33
C ARG A 39 2.24 9.79 0.70
N ALA A 40 2.69 9.61 1.93
CA ALA A 40 4.01 10.06 2.37
C ALA A 40 5.13 9.40 1.55
N ASN A 41 4.99 8.10 1.26
CA ASN A 41 5.96 7.37 0.44
C ASN A 41 5.96 7.79 -1.04
N LEU A 42 4.82 8.19 -1.61
CA LEU A 42 4.79 8.80 -2.95
C LEU A 42 5.66 10.06 -3.02
N LEU A 43 5.59 10.91 -2.00
CA LEU A 43 6.40 12.14 -1.92
C LEU A 43 7.87 11.83 -1.65
N ALA A 44 8.18 10.91 -0.75
CA ALA A 44 9.55 10.58 -0.35
C ALA A 44 10.38 9.94 -1.47
N HIS A 45 9.72 9.26 -2.42
CA HIS A 45 10.38 8.50 -3.50
C HIS A 45 10.15 9.10 -4.89
N SER A 46 10.03 10.42 -5.01
CA SER A 46 9.73 11.16 -6.24
C SER A 46 10.67 10.91 -7.44
N LYS A 47 11.82 10.26 -7.22
CA LYS A 47 12.75 9.83 -8.30
C LYS A 47 12.32 8.54 -9.02
N ILE A 48 11.25 7.90 -8.58
CA ILE A 48 10.64 6.73 -9.25
C ILE A 48 9.44 7.24 -10.04
N GLU A 49 9.21 6.69 -11.23
CA GLU A 49 8.02 7.01 -12.02
C GLU A 49 6.76 6.74 -11.19
N LEU A 50 5.83 7.70 -11.18
CA LEU A 50 4.79 7.82 -10.16
C LEU A 50 3.78 6.68 -10.20
N ASN A 51 3.29 6.27 -11.39
CA ASN A 51 2.33 5.16 -11.50
C ASN A 51 2.96 3.82 -11.08
N LYS A 52 4.22 3.64 -11.43
CA LYS A 52 5.00 2.47 -11.03
C LYS A 52 5.24 2.43 -9.52
N LEU A 53 5.57 3.58 -8.92
CA LEU A 53 5.72 3.70 -7.48
C LEU A 53 4.41 3.40 -6.76
N ALA A 54 3.30 4.00 -7.19
CA ALA A 54 1.98 3.78 -6.59
C ALA A 54 1.58 2.29 -6.60
N LYS A 55 1.76 1.61 -7.73
CA LYS A 55 1.51 0.17 -7.84
C LYS A 55 2.40 -0.66 -6.90
N MET A 56 3.68 -0.30 -6.79
CA MET A 56 4.60 -0.96 -5.86
C MET A 56 4.18 -0.79 -4.41
N LEU A 57 3.77 0.41 -4.03
CA LEU A 57 3.34 0.72 -2.66
C LEU A 57 2.07 -0.03 -2.29
N LEU A 58 1.09 -0.14 -3.18
CA LEU A 58 -0.12 -0.94 -2.94
C LEU A 58 0.21 -2.43 -2.77
N ILE A 59 1.10 -2.99 -3.60
CA ILE A 59 1.53 -4.38 -3.45
C ILE A 59 2.27 -4.58 -2.12
N ALA A 60 3.12 -3.64 -1.72
CA ALA A 60 3.84 -3.69 -0.45
C ALA A 60 2.91 -3.60 0.77
N ALA A 61 1.81 -2.84 0.64
CA ALA A 61 0.79 -2.70 1.69
C ALA A 61 -0.20 -3.89 1.77
N THR A 62 -0.26 -4.74 0.74
CA THR A 62 -1.20 -5.85 0.65
C THR A 62 -0.48 -7.20 0.56
N LYS A 63 -0.17 -7.64 -0.64
CA LYS A 63 0.40 -8.96 -0.93
C LYS A 63 1.77 -9.19 -0.25
N ASP A 64 2.69 -8.24 -0.37
CA ASP A 64 4.02 -8.39 0.23
C ASP A 64 3.95 -8.26 1.76
N GLY A 65 3.05 -7.43 2.28
CA GLY A 65 2.75 -7.34 3.72
C GLY A 65 2.21 -8.66 4.27
N ALA A 66 1.21 -9.26 3.63
CA ALA A 66 0.66 -10.55 4.01
C ALA A 66 1.74 -11.65 3.98
N ASN A 67 2.55 -11.69 2.91
CA ASN A 67 3.66 -12.64 2.79
C ASN A 67 4.70 -12.47 3.91
N ALA A 68 5.04 -11.23 4.28
CA ALA A 68 5.99 -10.95 5.37
C ALA A 68 5.48 -11.44 6.74
N LEU A 69 4.16 -11.48 6.93
CA LEU A 69 3.49 -11.99 8.13
C LEU A 69 3.11 -13.49 8.03
N ASN A 70 3.48 -14.15 6.94
CA ASN A 70 3.11 -15.53 6.64
C ASN A 70 1.58 -15.76 6.65
N LEU A 71 0.81 -14.79 6.14
CA LEU A 71 -0.63 -14.85 6.01
C LEU A 71 -1.03 -15.23 4.59
N ASP A 72 -2.03 -16.09 4.45
CA ASP A 72 -2.59 -16.49 3.16
C ASP A 72 -3.66 -15.51 2.67
N ALA A 73 -3.28 -14.23 2.58
CA ALA A 73 -4.11 -13.07 2.29
C ALA A 73 -3.41 -12.08 1.33
N GLY A 74 -3.96 -10.88 1.18
CA GLY A 74 -3.34 -9.73 0.50
C GLY A 74 -3.49 -9.72 -1.01
N GLU A 75 -4.22 -10.68 -1.60
CA GLU A 75 -4.61 -10.69 -3.01
C GLU A 75 -5.98 -11.35 -3.19
N ILE A 76 -6.76 -10.89 -4.15
CA ILE A 76 -8.05 -11.49 -4.50
C ILE A 76 -7.77 -12.70 -5.39
N LYS A 77 -7.83 -13.89 -4.80
CA LYS A 77 -7.56 -15.17 -5.47
C LYS A 77 -8.29 -16.29 -4.76
N VAL A 78 -8.78 -17.29 -5.52
CA VAL A 78 -9.40 -18.49 -4.95
C VAL A 78 -8.46 -19.17 -3.97
N GLY A 79 -8.97 -19.52 -2.78
CA GLY A 79 -8.22 -20.15 -1.69
C GLY A 79 -7.53 -19.19 -0.73
N LYS A 80 -7.56 -17.87 -0.98
CA LYS A 80 -7.03 -16.85 -0.06
C LYS A 80 -8.07 -16.39 0.95
N ILE A 81 -7.62 -15.92 2.10
CA ILE A 81 -8.47 -15.26 3.09
C ILE A 81 -9.10 -14.03 2.45
N ALA A 82 -10.42 -13.90 2.57
CA ALA A 82 -11.18 -12.82 1.95
C ALA A 82 -11.23 -11.57 2.85
N ASP A 83 -10.06 -10.95 3.06
CA ASP A 83 -9.93 -9.64 3.68
C ASP A 83 -9.95 -8.59 2.55
N ILE A 84 -11.09 -7.95 2.35
CA ILE A 84 -11.36 -7.11 1.18
C ILE A 84 -11.90 -5.75 1.62
N GLY A 85 -11.27 -4.68 1.15
CA GLY A 85 -11.80 -3.32 1.25
C GLY A 85 -12.52 -2.92 -0.03
N VAL A 86 -13.72 -2.37 0.12
CA VAL A 86 -14.49 -1.76 -0.97
C VAL A 86 -14.41 -0.24 -0.82
N PHE A 87 -14.06 0.44 -1.89
CA PHE A 87 -13.84 1.87 -1.92
C PHE A 87 -14.78 2.53 -2.92
N ASP A 88 -14.91 3.85 -2.85
CA ASP A 88 -15.66 4.61 -3.86
C ASP A 88 -15.09 4.39 -5.26
N SER A 89 -15.96 4.40 -6.25
CA SER A 89 -15.53 4.33 -7.64
C SER A 89 -14.69 5.56 -8.01
N LEU A 90 -13.62 5.31 -8.75
CA LEU A 90 -12.74 6.35 -9.27
C LEU A 90 -12.86 6.41 -10.78
N GLU A 91 -13.09 7.61 -11.30
CA GLU A 91 -13.03 7.85 -12.74
C GLU A 91 -11.56 7.97 -13.15
N VAL A 92 -11.06 6.96 -13.85
CA VAL A 92 -9.71 6.97 -14.42
C VAL A 92 -9.77 6.85 -15.93
N LYS A 93 -9.08 7.74 -16.63
CA LYS A 93 -8.98 7.70 -18.10
C LYS A 93 -8.07 6.58 -18.57
N ASN A 94 -7.06 6.25 -17.80
CA ASN A 94 -6.09 5.21 -18.11
C ASN A 94 -5.96 4.23 -16.93
N PRO A 95 -6.16 2.92 -17.14
CA PRO A 95 -6.02 1.92 -16.07
C PRO A 95 -4.67 1.94 -15.33
N SER A 96 -3.60 2.42 -15.97
CA SER A 96 -2.29 2.57 -15.32
C SER A 96 -2.27 3.59 -14.19
N GLU A 97 -3.23 4.54 -14.19
CA GLU A 97 -3.36 5.59 -13.19
C GLU A 97 -4.19 5.16 -11.97
N LEU A 98 -4.87 4.02 -12.03
CA LEU A 98 -5.77 3.57 -10.97
C LEU A 98 -5.08 3.51 -9.60
N ALA A 99 -3.86 2.99 -9.56
CA ALA A 99 -3.12 2.84 -8.30
C ALA A 99 -2.82 4.18 -7.64
N ILE A 100 -2.41 5.18 -8.41
CA ILE A 100 -2.10 6.50 -7.86
C ILE A 100 -3.38 7.24 -7.47
N GLN A 101 -4.44 7.17 -8.28
CA GLN A 101 -5.72 7.79 -7.97
C GLN A 101 -6.31 7.19 -6.67
N LEU A 102 -6.21 5.87 -6.51
CA LEU A 102 -6.64 5.19 -5.29
C LEU A 102 -5.87 5.71 -4.07
N ILE A 103 -4.54 5.82 -4.13
CA ILE A 103 -3.74 6.33 -3.00
C ILE A 103 -4.08 7.79 -2.69
N LEU A 104 -4.24 8.63 -3.69
CA LEU A 104 -4.45 10.07 -3.49
C LEU A 104 -5.84 10.38 -2.93
N HIS A 105 -6.87 9.68 -3.37
CA HIS A 105 -8.26 10.03 -3.08
C HIS A 105 -8.93 9.17 -2.01
N THR A 106 -8.39 7.98 -1.69
CA THR A 106 -8.99 7.12 -0.66
C THR A 106 -8.62 7.61 0.74
N LYS A 107 -9.62 7.73 1.60
CA LYS A 107 -9.45 8.02 3.04
C LYS A 107 -9.75 6.81 3.91
N LYS A 108 -10.81 6.08 3.58
CA LYS A 108 -11.28 4.88 4.29
C LYS A 108 -12.02 3.96 3.33
N ALA A 109 -12.18 2.71 3.70
CA ALA A 109 -13.09 1.79 3.00
C ALA A 109 -14.54 2.15 3.31
N GLN A 110 -15.43 1.95 2.34
CA GLN A 110 -16.88 2.03 2.52
C GLN A 110 -17.41 0.77 3.19
N ILE A 111 -16.87 -0.39 2.78
CA ILE A 111 -17.18 -1.69 3.36
C ILE A 111 -15.85 -2.43 3.55
N THR A 112 -15.73 -3.17 4.63
CA THR A 112 -14.60 -4.07 4.88
C THR A 112 -15.12 -5.45 5.17
N PHE A 113 -14.62 -6.45 4.43
CA PHE A 113 -14.81 -7.86 4.73
C PHE A 113 -13.58 -8.39 5.45
N ILE A 114 -13.79 -9.14 6.52
CA ILE A 114 -12.74 -9.83 7.27
C ILE A 114 -13.08 -11.33 7.25
N GLY A 115 -12.24 -12.14 6.62
CA GLY A 115 -12.53 -13.55 6.42
C GLY A 115 -13.80 -13.81 5.62
N GLY A 116 -14.23 -12.88 4.75
CA GLY A 116 -15.45 -12.95 3.96
C GLY A 116 -16.73 -12.51 4.67
N GLN A 117 -16.65 -11.97 5.90
CA GLN A 117 -17.77 -11.43 6.68
C GLN A 117 -17.64 -9.91 6.79
N ILE A 118 -18.81 -9.20 6.80
CA ILE A 118 -18.91 -7.74 7.03
C ILE A 118 -18.80 -7.44 8.52
#